data_497adb3319da952f4be242f316e946ab
#
_entry.id   497adb3319da952f4be242f316e946ab
#
_cell.length_a   1.000
_cell.length_b   1.000
_cell.length_c   1.000
_cell.angle_alpha   90.00
_cell.angle_beta   90.00
_cell.angle_gamma   90.00
#
_symmetry.space_group_name_H-M   'P 1'
#
loop_
_entity.id
_entity.type
_entity.pdbx_description
1 polymer ?
#
loop_
_entity_poly.entity_id
_entity_poly.type
_entity_poly.pdbx_seq_one_letter_code
_entity_poly.pdbx_strand_id
1 'polypeptide(L)'
;MANLALIDVGGTTIKFALWDGTAHKLTKQGMVATPKSLNAYYAALTKIVRTYQLSDQIVGVEMSTPGAVNKATGIIEGASALPYIHNFEIQGALEMRFGLPVIMENEINCAALAELGSGSAEGLQNVLYLAIDSDVGGAVIIDGHIQHGSHLFSGEFGAMLMSDGYPLSEVG
;
A
#
# COMPACT_ATOMS: atom_id res chain seq x y z
N MET A 1 -21.49 -8.64 4.08
CA MET A 1 -20.02 -8.61 4.23
C MET A 1 -19.60 -7.37 5.00
N ALA A 2 -18.36 -7.36 5.52
CA ALA A 2 -17.88 -6.27 6.35
C ALA A 2 -17.47 -5.05 5.51
N ASN A 3 -17.69 -3.84 6.03
CA ASN A 3 -17.17 -2.61 5.44
C ASN A 3 -15.73 -2.36 5.91
N LEU A 4 -14.91 -1.79 5.04
CA LEU A 4 -13.51 -1.48 5.33
C LEU A 4 -13.19 -0.03 4.95
N ALA A 5 -12.33 0.61 5.71
CA ALA A 5 -11.69 1.84 5.26
C ALA A 5 -10.47 1.48 4.42
N LEU A 6 -10.41 1.98 3.20
CA LEU A 6 -9.28 1.80 2.30
C LEU A 6 -8.51 3.10 2.21
N ILE A 7 -7.18 3.03 2.35
CA ILE A 7 -6.29 4.19 2.33
C ILE A 7 -5.11 3.89 1.41
N ASP A 8 -4.93 4.71 0.39
CA ASP A 8 -3.80 4.66 -0.52
C ASP A 8 -2.86 5.84 -0.25
N VAL A 9 -1.70 5.53 0.32
CA VAL A 9 -0.71 6.52 0.75
C VAL A 9 0.32 6.73 -0.34
N GLY A 10 0.18 7.83 -1.06
CA GLY A 10 1.22 8.27 -2.01
C GLY A 10 2.13 9.35 -1.42
N GLY A 11 3.26 9.60 -2.08
CA GLY A 11 4.23 10.62 -1.65
C GLY A 11 3.68 12.06 -1.59
N THR A 12 2.70 12.39 -2.43
CA THR A 12 2.09 13.73 -2.51
C THR A 12 0.65 13.78 -2.07
N THR A 13 -0.08 12.67 -2.19
CA THR A 13 -1.53 12.62 -1.96
C THR A 13 -1.90 11.30 -1.30
N ILE A 14 -2.73 11.35 -0.27
CA ILE A 14 -3.41 10.20 0.31
C ILE A 14 -4.82 10.15 -0.28
N LYS A 15 -5.15 9.07 -0.95
CA LYS A 15 -6.50 8.76 -1.41
C LYS A 15 -7.17 7.82 -0.42
N PHE A 16 -8.49 7.89 -0.33
CA PHE A 16 -9.22 7.01 0.57
C PHE A 16 -10.62 6.73 0.05
N ALA A 17 -11.16 5.60 0.45
CA ALA A 17 -12.53 5.17 0.11
C ALA A 17 -13.10 4.29 1.22
N LEU A 18 -14.41 4.17 1.23
CA LEU A 18 -15.11 3.13 1.96
C LEU A 18 -15.37 1.95 1.00
N TRP A 19 -14.94 0.75 1.36
CA TRP A 19 -15.41 -0.47 0.75
C TRP A 19 -16.74 -0.87 1.37
N ASP A 20 -17.79 -0.86 0.57
CA ASP A 20 -19.10 -1.42 0.94
C ASP A 20 -19.09 -2.91 0.66
N GLY A 21 -18.92 -3.71 1.70
CA GLY A 21 -18.86 -5.17 1.58
C GLY A 21 -20.18 -5.83 1.19
N THR A 22 -21.30 -5.11 1.25
CA THR A 22 -22.60 -5.60 0.79
C THR A 22 -22.81 -5.33 -0.69
N ALA A 23 -22.50 -4.10 -1.12
CA ALA A 23 -22.65 -3.68 -2.50
C ALA A 23 -21.43 -4.02 -3.39
N HIS A 24 -20.33 -4.53 -2.80
CA HIS A 24 -19.06 -4.84 -3.48
C HIS A 24 -18.53 -3.68 -4.32
N LYS A 25 -18.49 -2.48 -3.74
CA LYS A 25 -18.04 -1.28 -4.44
C LYS A 25 -17.37 -0.27 -3.52
N LEU A 26 -16.57 0.59 -4.13
CA LEU A 26 -16.00 1.77 -3.47
C LEU A 26 -17.02 2.89 -3.41
N THR A 27 -17.15 3.48 -2.23
CA THR A 27 -18.03 4.62 -1.95
C THR A 27 -17.27 5.67 -1.14
N LYS A 28 -17.84 6.85 -0.98
CA LYS A 28 -17.31 7.93 -0.13
C LYS A 28 -15.83 8.22 -0.38
N GLN A 29 -15.43 8.23 -1.64
CA GLN A 29 -14.04 8.48 -2.04
C GLN A 29 -13.62 9.91 -1.74
N GLY A 30 -12.35 10.09 -1.39
CA GLY A 30 -11.76 11.39 -1.16
C GLY A 30 -10.25 11.38 -1.26
N MET A 31 -9.66 12.56 -1.15
CA MET A 31 -8.21 12.72 -1.13
C MET A 31 -7.80 13.90 -0.24
N VAL A 32 -6.59 13.82 0.29
CA VAL A 32 -5.92 14.90 1.02
C VAL A 32 -4.45 14.96 0.62
N ALA A 33 -3.83 16.12 0.74
CA ALA A 33 -2.38 16.22 0.56
C ALA A 33 -1.66 15.38 1.62
N THR A 34 -0.60 14.68 1.24
CA THR A 34 0.21 13.89 2.17
C THR A 34 0.91 14.81 3.15
N PRO A 35 0.73 14.62 4.46
CA PRO A 35 1.34 15.45 5.48
C PRO A 35 2.86 15.29 5.50
N LYS A 36 3.56 16.35 5.92
CA LYS A 36 5.04 16.40 5.93
C LYS A 36 5.67 15.96 7.26
N SER A 37 4.89 15.44 8.20
CA SER A 37 5.38 14.96 9.48
C SER A 37 4.52 13.82 10.02
N LEU A 38 5.13 12.94 10.82
CA LEU A 38 4.45 11.80 11.41
C LEU A 38 3.20 12.18 12.22
N ASN A 39 3.27 13.24 13.03
CA ASN A 39 2.13 13.66 13.84
C ASN A 39 0.96 14.16 12.96
N ALA A 40 1.25 14.92 11.91
CA ALA A 40 0.22 15.37 10.98
C ALA A 40 -0.34 14.21 10.14
N TYR A 41 0.49 13.23 9.79
CA TYR A 41 0.09 11.99 9.13
C TYR A 41 -0.89 11.20 9.99
N TYR A 42 -0.53 10.92 11.25
CA TYR A 42 -1.45 10.27 12.18
C TYR A 42 -2.77 11.02 12.35
N ALA A 43 -2.72 12.34 12.47
CA ALA A 43 -3.93 13.17 12.61
C ALA A 43 -4.83 13.06 11.36
N ALA A 44 -4.25 13.13 10.17
CA ALA A 44 -4.99 13.01 8.91
C ALA A 44 -5.65 11.64 8.77
N LEU A 45 -4.90 10.55 8.98
CA LEU A 45 -5.44 9.19 8.89
C LEU A 45 -6.52 8.94 9.95
N THR A 46 -6.29 9.37 11.20
CA THR A 46 -7.28 9.24 12.27
C THR A 46 -8.58 9.96 11.92
N LYS A 47 -8.49 11.17 11.33
CA LYS A 47 -9.65 11.91 10.88
C LYS A 47 -10.44 11.15 9.80
N ILE A 48 -9.76 10.59 8.82
CA ILE A 48 -10.37 9.80 7.74
C ILE A 48 -11.11 8.58 8.32
N VAL A 49 -10.43 7.77 9.11
CA VAL A 49 -11.00 6.55 9.69
C VAL A 49 -12.19 6.86 10.60
N ARG A 50 -12.07 7.86 11.45
CA ARG A 50 -13.18 8.30 12.33
C ARG A 50 -14.41 8.77 11.56
N THR A 51 -14.23 9.41 10.42
CA THR A 51 -15.35 9.81 9.56
C THR A 51 -16.16 8.58 9.13
N TYR A 52 -15.47 7.50 8.73
CA TYR A 52 -16.15 6.26 8.37
C TYR A 52 -16.72 5.50 9.57
N GLN A 53 -16.04 5.53 10.72
CA GLN A 53 -16.59 4.93 11.96
C GLN A 53 -17.90 5.59 12.40
N LEU A 54 -18.04 6.88 12.20
CA LEU A 54 -19.26 7.62 12.57
C LEU A 54 -20.44 7.39 11.63
N SER A 55 -20.17 7.12 10.35
CA SER A 55 -21.22 6.98 9.33
C SER A 55 -21.46 5.54 8.89
N ASP A 56 -20.51 4.63 9.15
CA ASP A 56 -20.53 3.26 8.67
C ASP A 56 -19.90 2.30 9.71
N GLN A 57 -20.37 1.07 9.76
CA GLN A 57 -19.79 0.06 10.65
C GLN A 57 -18.59 -0.58 9.95
N ILE A 58 -17.43 0.08 9.99
CA ILE A 58 -16.19 -0.51 9.48
C ILE A 58 -15.57 -1.45 10.51
N VAL A 59 -14.97 -2.54 10.05
CA VAL A 59 -14.36 -3.58 10.89
C VAL A 59 -12.84 -3.59 10.81
N GLY A 60 -12.23 -2.83 9.90
CA GLY A 60 -10.79 -2.76 9.71
C GLY A 60 -10.40 -1.65 8.74
N VAL A 61 -9.10 -1.46 8.63
CA VAL A 61 -8.45 -0.52 7.72
C VAL A 61 -7.44 -1.26 6.88
N GLU A 62 -7.51 -1.13 5.57
CA GLU A 62 -6.51 -1.63 4.64
C GLU A 62 -5.77 -0.47 4.00
N MET A 63 -4.45 -0.56 3.97
CA MET A 63 -3.60 0.52 3.52
C MET A 63 -2.60 0.05 2.47
N SER A 64 -2.54 0.76 1.35
CA SER A 64 -1.36 0.76 0.50
C SER A 64 -0.39 1.84 0.99
N THR A 65 0.91 1.55 0.98
CA THR A 65 1.93 2.48 1.50
C THR A 65 3.24 2.32 0.74
N PRO A 66 4.01 3.40 0.54
CA PRO A 66 5.33 3.28 -0.04
C PRO A 66 6.31 2.61 0.93
N GLY A 67 7.24 1.84 0.38
CA GLY A 67 8.28 1.12 1.12
C GLY A 67 7.98 -0.36 1.34
N ALA A 68 8.94 -1.07 1.92
CA ALA A 68 8.88 -2.52 2.11
C ALA A 68 8.13 -2.87 3.40
N VAL A 69 6.91 -3.37 3.27
CA VAL A 69 6.06 -3.69 4.43
C VAL A 69 6.42 -5.07 4.99
N ASN A 70 6.95 -5.09 6.20
CA ASN A 70 7.19 -6.31 6.96
C ASN A 70 5.95 -6.65 7.78
N LYS A 71 5.14 -7.57 7.27
CA LYS A 71 3.88 -8.00 7.90
C LYS A 71 4.07 -8.71 9.24
N ALA A 72 5.25 -9.29 9.50
CA ALA A 72 5.52 -9.98 10.76
C ALA A 72 5.82 -9.00 11.90
N THR A 73 6.36 -7.83 11.59
CA THR A 73 6.78 -6.83 12.59
C THR A 73 5.95 -5.57 12.60
N GLY A 74 5.10 -5.34 11.59
CA GLY A 74 4.34 -4.10 11.43
C GLY A 74 5.20 -2.88 11.07
N ILE A 75 6.42 -3.11 10.57
CA ILE A 75 7.39 -2.08 10.21
C ILE A 75 7.38 -1.86 8.70
N ILE A 76 7.47 -0.62 8.27
CA ILE A 76 7.79 -0.27 6.88
C ILE A 76 9.31 -0.08 6.82
N GLU A 77 10.02 -1.02 6.19
CA GLU A 77 11.46 -1.02 6.10
C GLU A 77 11.95 -0.19 4.91
N GLY A 78 13.25 0.15 4.91
CA GLY A 78 13.89 0.87 3.83
C GLY A 78 13.67 2.38 3.88
N ALA A 79 13.44 2.97 2.72
CA ALA A 79 13.23 4.41 2.54
C ALA A 79 12.20 4.66 1.44
N SER A 80 11.53 5.81 1.50
CA SER A 80 10.61 6.27 0.46
C SER A 80 10.50 7.80 0.49
N ALA A 81 9.60 8.35 -0.31
CA ALA A 81 9.24 9.77 -0.28
C ALA A 81 8.71 10.25 1.10
N LEU A 82 8.39 9.34 2.00
CA LEU A 82 7.86 9.62 3.34
C LEU A 82 8.81 9.09 4.43
N PRO A 83 9.97 9.73 4.67
CA PRO A 83 11.00 9.18 5.56
C PRO A 83 10.54 8.99 7.01
N TYR A 84 9.48 9.67 7.43
CA TYR A 84 8.96 9.64 8.80
C TYR A 84 8.05 8.42 9.10
N ILE A 85 7.75 7.54 8.11
CA ILE A 85 6.93 6.33 8.34
C ILE A 85 7.77 5.07 8.48
N HIS A 86 9.10 5.15 8.31
CA HIS A 86 9.99 4.00 8.20
C HIS A 86 10.68 3.60 9.51
N ASN A 87 11.06 2.33 9.59
CA ASN A 87 11.98 1.73 10.54
C ASN A 87 11.52 1.79 12.02
N PHE A 88 10.21 1.77 12.24
CA PHE A 88 9.59 1.57 13.54
C PHE A 88 8.23 0.86 13.37
N GLU A 89 7.71 0.30 14.44
CA GLU A 89 6.44 -0.41 14.45
C GLU A 89 5.28 0.60 14.30
N ILE A 90 4.89 0.87 13.05
CA ILE A 90 3.84 1.84 12.73
C ILE A 90 2.44 1.21 12.75
N GLN A 91 2.32 -0.08 12.43
CA GLN A 91 1.03 -0.76 12.31
C GLN A 91 0.25 -0.71 13.64
N GLY A 92 0.83 -1.15 14.74
CA GLY A 92 0.18 -1.11 16.03
C GLY A 92 -0.05 0.32 16.55
N ALA A 93 0.83 1.27 16.17
CA ALA A 93 0.59 2.68 16.44
C ALA A 93 -0.66 3.22 15.73
N LEU A 94 -0.97 2.73 14.53
CA LEU A 94 -2.20 3.05 13.79
C LEU A 94 -3.40 2.31 14.39
N GLU A 95 -3.26 1.03 14.69
CA GLU A 95 -4.32 0.22 15.33
C GLU A 95 -4.79 0.82 16.65
N MET A 96 -3.86 1.26 17.50
CA MET A 96 -4.18 1.96 18.75
C MET A 96 -4.99 3.25 18.51
N ARG A 97 -4.67 4.00 17.45
CA ARG A 97 -5.36 5.27 17.13
C ARG A 97 -6.75 5.06 16.57
N PHE A 98 -6.91 4.02 15.76
CA PHE A 98 -8.18 3.72 15.09
C PHE A 98 -9.11 2.86 15.96
N GLY A 99 -8.56 2.08 16.87
CA GLY A 99 -9.30 1.05 17.60
C GLY A 99 -9.80 -0.08 16.69
N LEU A 100 -9.12 -0.32 15.58
CA LEU A 100 -9.44 -1.29 14.54
C LEU A 100 -8.16 -1.97 14.06
N PRO A 101 -8.24 -3.23 13.59
CA PRO A 101 -7.12 -3.88 12.93
C PRO A 101 -6.72 -3.12 11.66
N VAL A 102 -5.42 -3.07 11.40
CA VAL A 102 -4.82 -2.43 10.22
C VAL A 102 -4.03 -3.48 9.44
N ILE A 103 -4.25 -3.56 8.15
CA ILE A 103 -3.44 -4.34 7.22
C ILE A 103 -2.73 -3.37 6.29
N MET A 104 -1.43 -3.58 6.09
CA MET A 104 -0.62 -2.77 5.18
C MET A 104 0.02 -3.64 4.11
N GLU A 105 0.17 -3.07 2.92
CA GLU A 105 0.93 -3.67 1.82
C GLU A 105 1.63 -2.56 1.01
N ASN A 106 2.71 -2.91 0.32
CA ASN A 106 3.36 -2.00 -0.61
C ASN A 106 2.41 -1.60 -1.76
N GLU A 107 2.50 -0.34 -2.23
CA GLU A 107 1.61 0.20 -3.26
C GLU A 107 1.70 -0.56 -4.60
N ILE A 108 2.89 -1.01 -4.99
CA ILE A 108 3.08 -1.77 -6.25
C ILE A 108 2.47 -3.18 -6.11
N ASN A 109 2.65 -3.81 -4.94
CA ASN A 109 2.02 -5.09 -4.66
C ASN A 109 0.49 -4.97 -4.66
N CYS A 110 -0.06 -3.90 -4.09
CA CYS A 110 -1.51 -3.62 -4.13
C CYS A 110 -2.01 -3.46 -5.57
N ALA A 111 -1.27 -2.74 -6.41
CA ALA A 111 -1.60 -2.59 -7.83
C ALA A 111 -1.59 -3.93 -8.57
N ALA A 112 -0.57 -4.76 -8.35
CA ALA A 112 -0.48 -6.09 -8.93
C ALA A 112 -1.62 -7.02 -8.48
N LEU A 113 -2.01 -6.95 -7.21
CA LEU A 113 -3.16 -7.69 -6.68
C LEU A 113 -4.50 -7.21 -7.27
N ALA A 114 -4.63 -5.92 -7.56
CA ALA A 114 -5.80 -5.38 -8.22
C ALA A 114 -5.93 -5.91 -9.65
N GLU A 115 -4.82 -5.98 -10.39
CA GLU A 115 -4.79 -6.59 -11.73
C GLU A 115 -5.12 -8.09 -11.70
N LEU A 116 -4.65 -8.80 -10.67
CA LEU A 116 -4.97 -10.21 -10.48
C LEU A 116 -6.44 -10.43 -10.12
N GLY A 117 -7.03 -9.55 -9.31
CA GLY A 117 -8.39 -9.71 -8.80
C GLY A 117 -9.49 -9.28 -9.76
N SER A 118 -9.24 -8.28 -10.61
CA SER A 118 -10.27 -7.68 -11.49
C SER A 118 -9.69 -6.92 -12.69
N GLY A 119 -8.44 -7.18 -13.05
CA GLY A 119 -7.76 -6.50 -14.15
C GLY A 119 -7.24 -7.47 -15.21
N SER A 120 -6.15 -7.07 -15.87
CA SER A 120 -5.56 -7.80 -17.01
C SER A 120 -4.98 -9.17 -16.64
N ALA A 121 -4.73 -9.43 -15.37
CA ALA A 121 -4.19 -10.70 -14.85
C ALA A 121 -5.26 -11.59 -14.21
N GLU A 122 -6.56 -11.27 -14.35
CA GLU A 122 -7.65 -12.07 -13.77
C GLU A 122 -7.59 -13.53 -14.25
N GLY A 123 -7.66 -14.46 -13.30
CA GLY A 123 -7.59 -15.91 -13.56
C GLY A 123 -6.17 -16.47 -13.74
N LEU A 124 -5.14 -15.64 -13.76
CA LEU A 124 -3.75 -16.11 -13.79
C LEU A 124 -3.28 -16.48 -12.37
N GLN A 125 -2.30 -17.38 -12.29
CA GLN A 125 -1.71 -17.81 -11.02
C GLN A 125 -0.29 -17.28 -10.83
N ASN A 126 0.44 -17.07 -11.93
CA ASN A 126 1.82 -16.63 -11.93
C ASN A 126 1.95 -15.39 -12.80
N VAL A 127 2.33 -14.27 -12.19
CA VAL A 127 2.37 -12.96 -12.82
C VAL A 127 3.65 -12.22 -12.43
N LEU A 128 4.29 -11.62 -13.42
CA LEU A 128 5.26 -10.55 -13.22
C LEU A 128 4.56 -9.23 -13.57
N TYR A 129 4.44 -8.36 -12.58
CA TYR A 129 3.86 -7.04 -12.75
C TYR A 129 4.98 -6.00 -12.83
N LEU A 130 4.90 -5.11 -13.81
CA LEU A 130 5.82 -3.99 -13.99
C LEU A 130 5.01 -2.70 -13.98
N ALA A 131 5.41 -1.77 -13.13
CA ALA A 131 4.92 -0.40 -13.10
C ALA A 131 6.04 0.53 -13.58
N ILE A 132 5.77 1.30 -14.62
CA ILE A 132 6.71 2.25 -15.20
C ILE A 132 6.07 3.64 -15.15
N ASP A 133 6.67 4.52 -14.34
CA ASP A 133 6.26 5.91 -14.18
C ASP A 133 7.53 6.78 -14.07
N SER A 134 7.69 7.56 -13.03
CA SER A 134 8.94 8.27 -12.71
C SER A 134 10.07 7.33 -12.27
N ASP A 135 9.73 6.11 -11.94
CA ASP A 135 10.63 5.04 -11.55
C ASP A 135 10.08 3.70 -12.08
N VAL A 136 10.87 2.63 -11.97
CA VAL A 136 10.47 1.27 -12.35
C VAL A 136 10.26 0.43 -11.11
N GLY A 137 9.02 0.07 -10.86
CA GLY A 137 8.65 -0.85 -9.78
C GLY A 137 8.10 -2.15 -10.33
N GLY A 138 7.88 -3.13 -9.45
CA GLY A 138 7.24 -4.36 -9.86
C GLY A 138 6.80 -5.24 -8.70
N ALA A 139 6.11 -6.31 -9.05
CA ALA A 139 5.69 -7.34 -8.12
C ALA A 139 5.78 -8.72 -8.78
N VAL A 140 6.01 -9.73 -7.96
CA VAL A 140 6.04 -11.13 -8.36
C VAL A 140 4.90 -11.85 -7.67
N ILE A 141 4.04 -12.49 -8.45
CA ILE A 141 2.95 -13.34 -7.94
C ILE A 141 3.22 -14.77 -8.39
N ILE A 142 3.19 -15.71 -7.45
CA ILE A 142 3.31 -17.15 -7.70
C ILE A 142 2.18 -17.85 -6.96
N ASP A 143 1.48 -18.74 -7.66
CA ASP A 143 0.31 -19.47 -7.16
C ASP A 143 -0.76 -18.53 -6.54
N GLY A 144 -0.96 -17.37 -7.16
CA GLY A 144 -1.92 -16.36 -6.71
C GLY A 144 -1.48 -15.53 -5.51
N HIS A 145 -0.22 -15.66 -5.04
CA HIS A 145 0.29 -14.97 -3.85
C HIS A 145 1.47 -14.07 -4.17
N ILE A 146 1.48 -12.87 -3.61
CA ILE A 146 2.62 -11.96 -3.66
C ILE A 146 3.83 -12.62 -3.02
N GLN A 147 4.93 -12.60 -3.73
CA GLN A 147 6.24 -13.04 -3.25
C GLN A 147 7.02 -11.82 -2.75
N HIS A 148 7.14 -11.67 -1.44
CA HIS A 148 7.88 -10.56 -0.83
C HIS A 148 9.41 -10.78 -0.86
N GLY A 149 9.84 -12.04 -1.01
CA GLY A 149 11.26 -12.42 -0.87
C GLY A 149 11.72 -12.41 0.60
N SER A 150 12.89 -12.98 0.85
CA SER A 150 13.44 -13.11 2.22
C SER A 150 13.82 -11.76 2.86
N HIS A 151 14.03 -10.72 2.05
CA HIS A 151 14.42 -9.38 2.50
C HIS A 151 13.43 -8.30 2.00
N LEU A 152 12.23 -8.68 1.61
CA LEU A 152 11.17 -7.80 1.11
C LEU A 152 11.49 -7.07 -0.21
N PHE A 153 12.49 -7.53 -0.97
CA PHE A 153 12.94 -6.92 -2.23
C PHE A 153 12.50 -7.66 -3.49
N SER A 154 11.59 -8.62 -3.39
CA SER A 154 11.05 -9.27 -4.58
C SER A 154 10.23 -8.27 -5.38
N GLY A 155 10.50 -8.19 -6.68
CA GLY A 155 9.81 -7.23 -7.56
C GLY A 155 10.50 -5.88 -7.72
N GLU A 156 11.59 -5.61 -7.02
CA GLU A 156 12.39 -4.37 -7.14
C GLU A 156 13.18 -4.36 -8.47
N PHE A 157 12.47 -4.43 -9.59
CA PHE A 157 13.08 -4.51 -10.93
C PHE A 157 13.83 -3.25 -11.32
N GLY A 158 13.46 -2.09 -10.77
CA GLY A 158 14.20 -0.84 -10.98
C GLY A 158 15.65 -0.89 -10.52
N ALA A 159 15.96 -1.76 -9.54
CA ALA A 159 17.33 -1.97 -9.05
C ALA A 159 18.17 -2.93 -9.93
N MET A 160 17.59 -3.55 -10.96
CA MET A 160 18.33 -4.44 -11.87
C MET A 160 19.38 -3.65 -12.65
N LEU A 161 20.63 -4.16 -12.65
CA LEU A 161 21.72 -3.55 -13.40
C LEU A 161 21.60 -3.88 -14.89
N MET A 162 21.71 -2.84 -15.71
CA MET A 162 21.82 -2.96 -17.15
C MET A 162 23.25 -3.34 -17.55
N SER A 163 23.46 -3.65 -18.83
CA SER A 163 24.76 -4.07 -19.36
C SER A 163 25.88 -3.04 -19.20
N ASP A 164 25.55 -1.77 -19.02
CA ASP A 164 26.45 -0.64 -18.75
C ASP A 164 26.73 -0.43 -17.25
N GLY A 165 26.09 -1.22 -16.37
CA GLY A 165 26.27 -1.18 -14.92
C GLY A 165 25.40 -0.17 -14.17
N TYR A 166 24.49 0.53 -14.87
CA TYR A 166 23.52 1.42 -14.23
C TYR A 166 22.23 0.68 -13.87
N PRO A 167 21.55 1.05 -12.78
CA PRO A 167 20.22 0.54 -12.46
C PRO A 167 19.20 0.87 -13.57
N LEU A 168 18.22 0.01 -13.78
CA LEU A 168 17.17 0.22 -14.78
C LEU A 168 16.39 1.52 -14.54
N SER A 169 16.19 1.91 -13.29
CA SER A 169 15.53 3.16 -12.89
C SER A 169 16.32 4.44 -13.23
N GLU A 170 17.62 4.32 -13.55
CA GLU A 170 18.47 5.47 -13.91
C GLU A 170 18.68 5.60 -15.42
N VAL A 171 18.09 4.70 -16.23
CA VAL A 171 18.17 4.71 -17.69
C VAL A 171 16.99 5.51 -18.26
N GLY A 172 17.17 6.84 -18.36
CA GLY A 172 16.15 7.75 -18.87
C GLY A 172 16.76 8.96 -19.57
#